data_b4cecb4cafa95b3ebe942536f7dc0ea9
#
_entry.id   b4cecb4cafa95b3ebe942536f7dc0ea9
#
_cell.length_a   1.000
_cell.length_b   1.000
_cell.length_c   1.000
_cell.angle_alpha   90.00
_cell.angle_beta   90.00
_cell.angle_gamma   90.00
#
_symmetry.space_group_name_H-M   'P 1'
#
loop_
_entity.id
_entity.type
_entity.pdbx_description
1 polymer ?
#
loop_
_entity_poly.entity_id
_entity_poly.type
_entity_poly.pdbx_seq_one_letter_code
_entity_poly.pdbx_strand_id
1 'polypeptide(L)'
;MAPVVLAGRYRLEAPLGSGGMAEVWRAVDERLGRKVAVKLLHPRALPPERERFLLEVRALSRLFHPGIVQVLDLGEEEGRPFFVMELVEGGTFDRLGPFEEG
;
A
#
# COMPACT_ATOMS: atom_id res chain seq x y z
N MET A 1 -9.81 -2.04 -21.12
CA MET A 1 -10.06 -2.49 -19.76
C MET A 1 -10.03 -1.31 -18.81
N ALA A 2 -11.02 -1.22 -17.94
CA ALA A 2 -11.09 -0.09 -17.04
C ALA A 2 -10.03 -0.20 -15.95
N PRO A 3 -9.45 0.92 -15.54
CA PRO A 3 -8.48 0.90 -14.45
C PRO A 3 -9.15 0.53 -13.14
N VAL A 4 -8.38 -0.04 -12.23
CA VAL A 4 -8.86 -0.37 -10.91
C VAL A 4 -8.68 0.85 -10.00
N VAL A 5 -9.78 1.27 -9.39
CA VAL A 5 -9.77 2.41 -8.49
C VAL A 5 -10.27 1.95 -7.14
N LEU A 6 -9.40 2.00 -6.15
CA LEU A 6 -9.76 1.53 -4.81
C LEU A 6 -10.47 2.64 -4.05
N ALA A 7 -11.56 2.29 -3.40
CA ALA A 7 -12.35 3.22 -2.59
C ALA A 7 -12.72 4.49 -3.36
N GLY A 8 -12.84 4.37 -4.67
CA GLY A 8 -13.19 5.51 -5.50
C GLY A 8 -12.17 6.62 -5.50
N ARG A 9 -10.95 6.34 -5.09
CA ARG A 9 -9.94 7.39 -4.92
C ARG A 9 -8.56 7.03 -5.46
N TYR A 10 -8.10 5.79 -5.24
CA TYR A 10 -6.73 5.41 -5.57
C TYR A 10 -6.71 4.57 -6.83
N ARG A 11 -6.26 5.15 -7.92
CA ARG A 11 -6.21 4.45 -9.20
C ARG A 11 -4.87 3.74 -9.34
N LEU A 12 -4.92 2.43 -9.41
CA LEU A 12 -3.71 1.62 -9.53
C LEU A 12 -3.10 1.80 -10.91
N GLU A 13 -1.80 2.03 -10.96
CA GLU A 13 -1.09 2.25 -12.21
C GLU A 13 -0.19 1.11 -12.59
N ALA A 14 0.68 0.69 -11.67
CA ALA A 14 1.67 -0.32 -11.99
C ALA A 14 2.06 -1.07 -10.74
N PRO A 15 2.31 -2.37 -10.87
CA PRO A 15 2.78 -3.13 -9.71
C PRO A 15 4.22 -2.74 -9.39
N LEU A 16 4.50 -2.62 -8.10
CA LEU A 16 5.84 -2.36 -7.62
C LEU A 16 6.48 -3.60 -7.05
N GLY A 17 5.67 -4.56 -6.62
CA GLY A 17 6.17 -5.78 -6.08
C GLY A 17 5.05 -6.62 -5.51
N SER A 18 5.37 -7.84 -5.16
CA SER A 18 4.42 -8.71 -4.50
C SER A 18 5.20 -9.69 -3.66
N GLY A 19 4.53 -10.21 -2.66
CA GLY A 19 5.14 -11.20 -1.79
C GLY A 19 4.10 -11.78 -0.89
N GLY A 20 4.07 -13.10 -0.83
CA GLY A 20 3.18 -13.79 0.07
C GLY A 20 1.75 -13.35 -0.04
N MET A 21 1.33 -12.55 0.90
CA MET A 21 -0.07 -12.24 1.06
C MET A 21 -0.52 -10.90 0.47
N ALA A 22 0.41 -10.10 -0.04
CA ALA A 22 0.05 -8.75 -0.46
C ALA A 22 0.75 -8.34 -1.73
N GLU A 23 0.14 -7.37 -2.39
CA GLU A 23 0.68 -6.74 -3.58
C GLU A 23 0.94 -5.28 -3.28
N VAL A 24 1.99 -4.72 -3.86
CA VAL A 24 2.29 -3.31 -3.71
C VAL A 24 2.17 -2.66 -5.08
N TRP A 25 1.41 -1.57 -5.14
CA TRP A 25 1.13 -0.89 -6.39
C TRP A 25 1.52 0.57 -6.32
N ARG A 26 2.00 1.08 -7.44
CA ARG A 26 2.05 2.53 -7.61
C ARG A 26 0.67 2.97 -8.03
N ALA A 27 0.19 4.04 -7.42
CA ALA A 27 -1.16 4.50 -7.66
C ALA A 27 -1.21 6.01 -7.67
N VAL A 28 -2.34 6.55 -8.13
CA VAL A 28 -2.59 7.98 -8.09
C VAL A 28 -3.76 8.24 -7.17
N ASP A 29 -3.55 9.12 -6.21
CA ASP A 29 -4.62 9.63 -5.38
C ASP A 29 -5.34 10.67 -6.22
N GLU A 30 -6.50 10.29 -6.75
CA GLU A 30 -7.20 11.16 -7.68
C GLU A 30 -7.82 12.37 -7.01
N ARG A 31 -7.97 12.31 -5.70
CA ARG A 31 -8.49 13.45 -4.97
C ARG A 31 -7.44 14.55 -4.82
N LEU A 32 -6.21 14.15 -4.54
CA LEU A 32 -5.12 15.10 -4.33
C LEU A 32 -4.21 15.26 -5.53
N GLY A 33 -4.35 14.39 -6.52
CA GLY A 33 -3.53 14.47 -7.71
C GLY A 33 -2.07 14.12 -7.45
N ARG A 34 -1.79 13.18 -6.54
CA ARG A 34 -0.41 12.83 -6.22
C ARG A 34 -0.22 11.33 -6.31
N LYS A 35 1.02 10.94 -6.54
CA LYS A 35 1.37 9.54 -6.60
C LYS A 35 1.57 8.98 -5.21
N VAL A 36 1.13 7.74 -5.01
CA VAL A 36 1.22 7.06 -3.74
C VAL A 36 1.55 5.60 -3.99
N ALA A 37 1.90 4.88 -2.93
CA ALA A 37 2.07 3.44 -2.98
C ALA A 37 0.93 2.82 -2.19
N VAL A 38 0.36 1.75 -2.73
CA VAL A 38 -0.74 1.06 -2.08
C VAL A 38 -0.34 -0.39 -1.84
N LYS A 39 -0.46 -0.84 -0.61
CA LYS A 39 -0.27 -2.25 -0.29
C LYS A 39 -1.63 -2.86 -0.09
N LEU A 40 -1.94 -3.85 -0.91
CA LEU A 40 -3.27 -4.42 -1.01
C LEU A 40 -3.21 -5.90 -0.66
N LEU A 41 -4.00 -6.32 0.30
CA LEU A 41 -4.01 -7.71 0.69
C LEU A 41 -4.54 -8.58 -0.43
N HIS A 42 -3.89 -9.73 -0.63
CA HIS A 42 -4.29 -10.66 -1.67
C HIS A 42 -5.72 -11.15 -1.40
N PRO A 43 -6.55 -11.31 -2.45
CA PRO A 43 -7.94 -11.73 -2.23
C PRO A 43 -8.06 -13.12 -1.62
N ARG A 44 -7.03 -13.94 -1.76
CA ARG A 44 -7.05 -15.30 -1.22
C ARG A 44 -6.32 -15.44 0.10
N ALA A 45 -5.99 -14.31 0.73
CA ALA A 45 -5.29 -14.36 2.01
C ALA A 45 -6.15 -15.06 3.05
N LEU A 46 -5.52 -15.92 3.82
CA LEU A 46 -6.21 -16.63 4.89
C LEU A 46 -6.36 -15.72 6.10
N PRO A 47 -7.30 -16.03 7.00
CA PRO A 47 -7.52 -15.19 8.17
C PRO A 47 -6.27 -14.83 8.96
N PRO A 48 -5.32 -15.75 9.22
CA PRO A 48 -4.11 -15.36 9.93
C PRO A 48 -3.28 -14.35 9.16
N GLU A 49 -3.27 -14.46 7.84
CA GLU A 49 -2.53 -13.54 7.01
C GLU A 49 -3.17 -12.16 7.01
N ARG A 50 -4.49 -12.13 6.98
CA ARG A 50 -5.24 -10.89 7.05
C ARG A 50 -4.96 -10.19 8.38
N GLU A 51 -4.96 -10.94 9.45
CA GLU A 51 -4.71 -10.39 10.77
C GLU A 51 -3.30 -9.82 10.88
N ARG A 52 -2.32 -10.53 10.31
CA ARG A 52 -0.95 -10.07 10.31
C ARG A 52 -0.80 -8.79 9.50
N PHE A 53 -1.52 -8.70 8.39
CA PHE A 53 -1.52 -7.50 7.55
C PHE A 53 -2.03 -6.30 8.35
N LEU A 54 -3.12 -6.48 9.08
CA LEU A 54 -3.69 -5.41 9.88
C LEU A 54 -2.78 -4.99 11.03
N LEU A 55 -2.06 -5.94 11.60
CA LEU A 55 -1.09 -5.63 12.63
C LEU A 55 0.05 -4.80 12.08
N GLU A 56 0.48 -5.12 10.87
CA GLU A 56 1.54 -4.35 10.22
C GLU A 56 1.10 -2.91 10.02
N VAL A 57 -0.13 -2.72 9.58
CA VAL A 57 -0.66 -1.38 9.38
C VAL A 57 -0.64 -0.59 10.68
N ARG A 58 -1.07 -1.22 11.76
CA ARG A 58 -1.09 -0.55 13.05
C ARG A 58 0.30 -0.15 13.51
N ALA A 59 1.26 -1.03 13.30
CA ALA A 59 2.63 -0.74 13.71
C ALA A 59 3.19 0.44 12.92
N LEU A 60 2.96 0.44 11.61
CA LEU A 60 3.46 1.52 10.77
C LEU A 60 2.78 2.85 11.10
N SER A 61 1.49 2.79 11.43
CA SER A 61 0.75 4.02 11.74
C SER A 61 1.23 4.66 13.03
N ARG A 62 1.79 3.88 13.93
CA ARG A 62 2.27 4.41 15.20
C ARG A 62 3.68 4.96 15.11
N LEU A 63 4.43 4.54 14.10
CA LEU A 63 5.80 4.98 13.95
C LEU A 63 5.83 6.28 13.16
N PHE A 64 6.40 7.27 13.77
CA PHE A 64 6.61 8.53 13.08
C PHE A 64 8.09 8.84 13.15
N HIS A 65 8.78 8.60 12.04
CA HIS A 65 10.22 8.77 11.98
C HIS A 65 10.57 9.31 10.60
N PRO A 66 11.43 10.30 10.50
CA PRO A 66 11.71 10.94 9.21
C PRO A 66 12.19 10.01 8.13
N GLY A 67 12.82 8.92 8.48
CA GLY A 67 13.34 8.00 7.48
C GLY A 67 12.39 6.89 7.09
N ILE A 68 11.19 6.87 7.64
CA ILE A 68 10.25 5.78 7.41
C ILE A 68 9.08 6.29 6.58
N VAL A 69 8.66 5.45 5.62
CA VAL A 69 7.52 5.77 4.77
C VAL A 69 6.26 5.87 5.62
N GLN A 70 5.55 6.95 5.45
CA GLN A 70 4.36 7.23 6.23
C GLN A 70 3.13 6.56 5.66
N VAL A 71 2.29 6.03 6.54
CA VAL A 71 0.97 5.54 6.15
C VAL A 71 0.06 6.76 6.06
N LEU A 72 -0.54 6.93 4.89
CA LEU A 72 -1.39 8.08 4.64
C LEU A 72 -2.87 7.77 4.81
N ASP A 73 -3.25 6.53 4.56
CA ASP A 73 -4.65 6.17 4.58
C ASP A 73 -4.78 4.66 4.71
N LEU A 74 -5.97 4.24 5.10
CA LEU A 74 -6.30 2.85 5.31
C LEU A 74 -7.71 2.63 4.81
N GLY A 75 -7.92 1.57 4.05
CA GLY A 75 -9.25 1.31 3.52
C GLY A 75 -9.49 -0.14 3.23
N GLU A 76 -10.62 -0.39 2.60
CA GLU A 76 -11.01 -1.73 2.23
C GLU A 76 -11.77 -1.68 0.92
N GLU A 77 -11.48 -2.63 0.04
CA GLU A 77 -12.15 -2.72 -1.25
C GLU A 77 -12.62 -4.15 -1.44
N GLU A 78 -13.92 -4.35 -1.50
CA GLU A 78 -14.53 -5.67 -1.69
C GLU A 78 -13.96 -6.70 -0.71
N GLY A 79 -13.87 -6.29 0.54
CA GLY A 79 -13.38 -7.16 1.59
C GLY A 79 -11.87 -7.29 1.68
N ARG A 80 -11.13 -6.60 0.82
CA ARG A 80 -9.68 -6.64 0.82
C ARG A 80 -9.15 -5.39 1.50
N PRO A 81 -8.50 -5.51 2.64
CA PRO A 81 -7.88 -4.34 3.27
C PRO A 81 -6.67 -3.86 2.46
N PHE A 82 -6.48 -2.57 2.48
CA PHE A 82 -5.30 -1.97 1.87
C PHE A 82 -4.86 -0.77 2.69
N PHE A 83 -3.61 -0.38 2.53
CA PHE A 83 -3.17 0.87 3.12
C PHE A 83 -2.32 1.62 2.10
N VAL A 84 -2.35 2.93 2.24
CA VAL A 84 -1.72 3.85 1.32
C VAL A 84 -0.52 4.46 1.99
N MET A 85 0.59 4.47 1.27
CA MET A 85 1.83 4.98 1.78
C MET A 85 2.36 6.09 0.90
N GLU A 86 3.16 6.92 1.50
CA GLU A 86 3.87 7.94 0.77
C GLU A 86 4.78 7.32 -0.28
N LEU A 87 4.82 7.92 -1.45
CA LEU A 87 5.71 7.49 -2.52
C LEU A 87 6.56 8.68 -2.91
N VAL A 88 7.87 8.53 -2.75
CA VAL A 88 8.80 9.59 -3.10
C VAL A 88 9.40 9.25 -4.46
N GLU A 89 9.10 10.07 -5.45
CA GLU A 89 9.67 9.90 -6.78
C GLU A 89 11.17 10.12 -6.70
N GLY A 90 11.89 9.47 -7.57
CA GLY A 90 13.33 9.64 -7.57
C GLY A 90 14.08 8.50 -6.94
N GLY A 91 13.39 7.45 -6.57
CA GLY A 91 14.05 6.22 -6.20
C GLY A 91 14.22 5.95 -4.73
N THR A 92 13.86 6.86 -3.86
CA THR A 92 13.99 6.59 -2.44
C THR A 92 13.17 5.38 -2.04
N PHE A 93 11.97 5.30 -2.55
CA PHE A 93 11.09 4.18 -2.27
C PHE A 93 11.71 2.87 -2.79
N ASP A 94 12.28 2.92 -3.98
CA ASP A 94 12.88 1.74 -4.58
C ASP A 94 14.06 1.23 -3.76
N ARG A 95 14.82 2.13 -3.17
CA ARG A 95 16.00 1.74 -2.41
C ARG A 95 15.70 1.35 -0.98
N LEU A 96 14.67 1.95 -0.41
CA LEU A 96 14.38 1.77 1.01
C LEU A 96 12.99 1.24 1.26
N GLY A 97 12.32 0.76 0.23
CA GLY A 97 10.96 0.29 0.37
C GLY A 97 10.84 -0.82 1.39
N PRO A 98 9.75 -0.84 2.12
CA PRO A 98 9.58 -1.83 3.19
C PRO A 98 9.60 -3.26 2.69
N PHE A 99 9.20 -3.50 1.46
CA PHE A 99 9.21 -4.85 0.93
C PHE A 99 10.58 -5.23 0.39
N GLU A 100 11.45 -4.28 0.21
CA GLU A 100 12.77 -4.52 -0.32
C GLU A 100 13.75 -4.87 0.77
N GLU A 101 13.54 -4.30 1.92
CA GLU A 101 14.40 -4.55 3.05
C GLU A 101 14.30 -5.98 3.53
N GLY A 102 13.17 -6.57 3.29
CA GLY A 102 12.98 -7.95 3.70
C GLY A 102 12.97 -8.16 5.16
#